data_09b9413f244985f30d19af1819f495f8
#
_entry.id   09b9413f244985f30d19af1819f495f8
#
_cell.length_a   1.000
_cell.length_b   1.000
_cell.length_c   1.000
_cell.angle_alpha   90.00
_cell.angle_beta   90.00
_cell.angle_gamma   90.00
#
_symmetry.space_group_name_H-M   'P 1'
#
loop_
_entity.id
_entity.type
_entity.pdbx_description
1 polymer ?
#
loop_
_entity_poly.entity_id
_entity_poly.type
_entity_poly.pdbx_seq_one_letter_code
_entity_poly.pdbx_strand_id
1 'polypeptide(L)'
;MNFRKIAMSDKEKIERFFVNNELYSDYEASELNFTNIFAWSHIDDIEIAEGENWILLRGQEGIDQYFLPPLALNKEGLEIVSQKFRKYCDEHHIYPILRGLNEKMKNYIMKECEHCFEFISYRNYDVDEYLYLSENLINLTGKKYSVKRNHLNKFLKTYPNFQERDYHFSDFPRIKEALDTWTSGKTLEMEKEAISHVLNHLQELDAFCNLIEVDHVLVAFAIGTITKNHVGLVLFEKADLNYDGAYAAINQMTAKKYFQGVKFINRQEDMGIPNLKKAKMSYHPHHLAEKYSLIEKRIIEKLRLLYETNFPEDKEPSQYLDYYFQEKMNIHQVTFLVQEREVISALYCFPRTLKFNQFSLECPVISAAATLPKYQNQGYFRKLMMDTFTKLRMKMVPLVMLYPLNHEIYRHFGFGVMNYFSKLIP
;
A
#
# COMPACT_ATOMS: atom_id res chain seq x y z
N MET A 1 17.70 13.86 15.22
CA MET A 1 17.17 12.47 15.05
C MET A 1 18.04 11.80 13.99
N ASN A 2 18.61 10.63 14.28
CA ASN A 2 19.49 9.94 13.34
C ASN A 2 18.78 8.68 12.84
N PHE A 3 18.57 8.59 11.54
CA PHE A 3 18.00 7.41 10.89
C PHE A 3 19.13 6.50 10.39
N ARG A 4 18.92 5.21 10.49
CA ARG A 4 19.76 4.14 9.93
C ARG A 4 18.89 3.09 9.26
N LYS A 5 19.43 2.31 8.38
CA LYS A 5 18.70 1.18 7.77
C LYS A 5 18.20 0.22 8.85
N ILE A 6 17.00 -0.27 8.66
CA ILE A 6 16.42 -1.30 9.52
C ILE A 6 17.20 -2.61 9.34
N ALA A 7 17.34 -3.37 10.42
CA ALA A 7 18.05 -4.64 10.43
C ALA A 7 17.26 -5.70 11.22
N MET A 8 17.59 -6.97 11.04
CA MET A 8 16.95 -8.09 11.78
C MET A 8 16.99 -7.90 13.29
N SER A 9 18.07 -7.32 13.82
CA SER A 9 18.24 -7.01 15.25
C SER A 9 17.22 -5.99 15.80
N ASP A 10 16.45 -5.33 14.94
CA ASP A 10 15.41 -4.38 15.35
C ASP A 10 14.06 -5.04 15.59
N LYS A 11 13.92 -6.33 15.28
CA LYS A 11 12.67 -7.08 15.46
C LYS A 11 12.13 -6.97 16.88
N GLU A 12 12.91 -7.41 17.85
CA GLU A 12 12.49 -7.38 19.26
C GLU A 12 12.23 -5.97 19.77
N LYS A 13 13.01 -4.98 19.27
CA LYS A 13 12.83 -3.59 19.63
C LYS A 13 11.49 -3.04 19.16
N ILE A 14 11.04 -3.37 17.93
CA ILE A 14 9.76 -2.94 17.39
C ILE A 14 8.64 -3.73 18.06
N GLU A 15 8.76 -5.04 18.16
CA GLU A 15 7.72 -5.91 18.68
C GLU A 15 7.37 -5.61 20.16
N ARG A 16 8.31 -5.13 20.97
CA ARG A 16 8.05 -4.77 22.38
C ARG A 16 6.96 -3.70 22.54
N PHE A 17 6.75 -2.83 21.55
CA PHE A 17 5.75 -1.77 21.62
C PHE A 17 4.31 -2.30 21.51
N PHE A 18 4.13 -3.54 21.06
CA PHE A 18 2.82 -4.19 20.96
C PHE A 18 2.46 -5.04 22.19
N VAL A 19 3.43 -5.28 23.08
CA VAL A 19 3.19 -6.09 24.28
C VAL A 19 2.60 -5.22 25.39
N ASN A 20 1.35 -5.53 25.79
CA ASN A 20 0.63 -4.83 26.86
C ASN A 20 0.51 -3.30 26.66
N ASN A 21 0.46 -2.86 25.42
CA ASN A 21 0.29 -1.45 25.08
C ASN A 21 -1.10 -1.20 24.51
N GLU A 22 -1.96 -0.55 25.27
CA GLU A 22 -3.36 -0.31 24.87
C GLU A 22 -3.49 0.48 23.56
N LEU A 23 -2.53 1.36 23.24
CA LEU A 23 -2.59 2.17 22.01
C LEU A 23 -2.53 1.31 20.74
N TYR A 24 -1.82 0.18 20.79
CA TYR A 24 -1.61 -0.70 19.64
C TYR A 24 -2.34 -2.05 19.76
N SER A 25 -3.10 -2.28 20.84
CA SER A 25 -3.76 -3.56 21.13
C SER A 25 -4.79 -3.98 20.09
N ASP A 26 -5.38 -3.02 19.40
CA ASP A 26 -6.37 -3.20 18.33
C ASP A 26 -5.81 -2.93 16.92
N TYR A 27 -4.47 -2.88 16.81
CA TYR A 27 -3.83 -2.69 15.50
C TYR A 27 -3.78 -4.03 14.75
N GLU A 28 -4.57 -4.15 13.70
CA GLU A 28 -4.75 -5.37 12.92
C GLU A 28 -4.13 -5.32 11.52
N ALA A 29 -3.64 -4.13 11.11
CA ALA A 29 -3.00 -3.93 9.81
C ALA A 29 -1.55 -4.43 9.78
N SER A 30 -1.00 -4.63 8.60
CA SER A 30 0.32 -5.23 8.39
C SER A 30 1.49 -4.26 8.53
N GLU A 31 1.27 -2.94 8.38
CA GLU A 31 2.36 -1.94 8.26
C GLU A 31 3.31 -1.90 9.44
N LEU A 32 2.82 -2.14 10.65
CA LEU A 32 3.66 -2.14 11.85
C LEU A 32 4.12 -3.53 12.28
N ASN A 33 3.81 -4.57 11.51
CA ASN A 33 4.35 -5.91 11.73
C ASN A 33 5.79 -5.97 11.19
N PHE A 34 6.74 -6.40 12.04
CA PHE A 34 8.15 -6.42 11.67
C PHE A 34 8.44 -7.26 10.42
N THR A 35 7.80 -8.43 10.29
CA THR A 35 8.00 -9.30 9.12
C THR A 35 7.59 -8.60 7.83
N ASN A 36 6.46 -7.84 7.85
CA ASN A 36 6.03 -7.05 6.71
C ASN A 36 6.99 -5.88 6.44
N ILE A 37 7.38 -5.12 7.48
CA ILE A 37 8.36 -4.03 7.36
C ILE A 37 9.67 -4.55 6.76
N PHE A 38 10.17 -5.68 7.24
CA PHE A 38 11.43 -6.28 6.78
C PHE A 38 11.32 -6.77 5.33
N ALA A 39 10.19 -7.37 4.95
CA ALA A 39 9.95 -7.83 3.58
C ALA A 39 10.17 -6.71 2.54
N TRP A 40 9.68 -5.52 2.82
CA TRP A 40 9.72 -4.35 1.93
C TRP A 40 10.86 -3.38 2.20
N SER A 41 11.67 -3.63 3.25
CA SER A 41 12.65 -2.66 3.77
C SER A 41 13.69 -2.18 2.77
N HIS A 42 14.14 -3.04 1.86
CA HIS A 42 15.13 -2.69 0.86
C HIS A 42 14.52 -2.05 -0.41
N ILE A 43 13.21 -2.28 -0.64
CA ILE A 43 12.46 -1.71 -1.76
C ILE A 43 12.05 -0.28 -1.44
N ASP A 44 11.47 -0.08 -0.25
CA ASP A 44 10.99 1.22 0.25
C ASP A 44 12.05 1.98 1.04
N ASP A 45 13.29 1.50 1.02
CA ASP A 45 14.43 2.14 1.68
C ASP A 45 14.18 2.45 3.17
N ILE A 46 13.53 1.51 3.89
CA ILE A 46 13.05 1.74 5.26
C ILE A 46 14.21 1.97 6.23
N GLU A 47 14.08 3.02 7.00
CA GLU A 47 15.03 3.44 8.01
C GLU A 47 14.33 3.63 9.36
N ILE A 48 15.09 3.46 10.42
CA ILE A 48 14.65 3.56 11.82
C ILE A 48 15.46 4.60 12.58
N ALA A 49 14.75 5.42 13.35
CA ALA A 49 15.32 6.23 14.43
C ALA A 49 14.72 5.76 15.75
N GLU A 50 15.54 5.66 16.79
CA GLU A 50 15.13 5.07 18.06
C GLU A 50 15.59 5.92 19.27
N GLY A 51 14.87 5.77 20.36
CA GLY A 51 15.22 6.23 21.69
C GLY A 51 14.81 5.17 22.71
N GLU A 52 14.95 5.47 23.99
CA GLU A 52 14.65 4.51 25.05
C GLU A 52 13.19 4.00 24.99
N ASN A 53 12.23 4.92 24.82
CA ASN A 53 10.80 4.65 24.91
C ASN A 53 10.03 4.96 23.62
N TRP A 54 10.72 5.10 22.48
CA TRP A 54 10.10 5.41 21.21
C TRP A 54 10.90 4.92 20.01
N ILE A 55 10.19 4.68 18.92
CA ILE A 55 10.72 4.40 17.57
C ILE A 55 9.97 5.23 16.56
N LEU A 56 10.67 5.71 15.54
CA LEU A 56 10.08 6.29 14.33
C LEU A 56 10.71 5.63 13.10
N LEU A 57 9.84 5.17 12.22
CA LEU A 57 10.23 4.57 10.94
C LEU A 57 9.90 5.53 9.80
N ARG A 58 10.77 5.58 8.80
CA ARG A 58 10.50 6.26 7.54
C ARG A 58 10.80 5.36 6.37
N GLY A 59 10.10 5.58 5.27
CA GLY A 59 10.28 4.88 4.01
C GLY A 59 10.13 5.82 2.83
N GLN A 60 10.42 5.30 1.64
CA GLN A 60 10.25 6.01 0.38
C GLN A 60 9.63 5.08 -0.66
N GLU A 61 8.43 5.41 -1.11
CA GLU A 61 7.73 4.74 -2.19
C GLU A 61 7.79 5.61 -3.46
N GLY A 62 8.62 5.22 -4.43
CA GLY A 62 8.84 6.04 -5.62
C GLY A 62 9.42 7.41 -5.29
N ILE A 63 8.61 8.47 -5.48
CA ILE A 63 8.99 9.84 -5.11
C ILE A 63 8.46 10.27 -3.75
N ASP A 64 7.57 9.47 -3.14
CA ASP A 64 6.89 9.82 -1.90
C ASP A 64 7.69 9.37 -0.68
N GLN A 65 8.24 10.31 0.07
CA GLN A 65 8.76 10.04 1.41
C GLN A 65 7.59 9.99 2.40
N TYR A 66 7.58 8.98 3.26
CA TYR A 66 6.57 8.83 4.29
C TYR A 66 7.19 8.38 5.62
N PHE A 67 6.41 8.53 6.68
CA PHE A 67 6.73 7.98 8.00
C PHE A 67 5.62 7.02 8.43
N LEU A 68 5.98 5.95 9.12
CA LEU A 68 5.01 5.15 9.85
C LEU A 68 4.65 5.87 11.17
N PRO A 69 3.52 5.52 11.80
CA PRO A 69 3.15 6.12 13.06
C PRO A 69 4.27 5.96 14.09
N PRO A 70 4.60 7.01 14.86
CA PRO A 70 5.57 6.86 15.92
C PRO A 70 5.11 5.80 16.93
N LEU A 71 5.98 4.86 17.24
CA LEU A 71 5.77 3.87 18.30
C LEU A 71 6.32 4.43 19.61
N ALA A 72 5.50 4.41 20.66
CA ALA A 72 5.88 4.88 21.99
C ALA A 72 5.33 3.93 23.07
N LEU A 73 6.10 3.69 24.12
CA LEU A 73 5.68 2.84 25.24
C LEU A 73 4.63 3.51 26.14
N ASN A 74 4.61 4.84 26.14
CA ASN A 74 3.71 5.66 26.96
C ASN A 74 3.57 7.07 26.36
N LYS A 75 2.75 7.89 27.01
CA LYS A 75 2.49 9.27 26.59
C LYS A 75 3.77 10.13 26.56
N GLU A 76 4.64 9.98 27.54
CA GLU A 76 5.93 10.71 27.61
C GLU A 76 6.84 10.36 26.41
N GLY A 77 6.93 9.08 26.06
CA GLY A 77 7.65 8.62 24.87
C GLY A 77 7.10 9.23 23.59
N LEU A 78 5.76 9.33 23.46
CA LEU A 78 5.12 9.96 22.30
C LEU A 78 5.43 11.46 22.24
N GLU A 79 5.38 12.17 23.36
CA GLU A 79 5.72 13.58 23.41
C GLU A 79 7.18 13.83 23.01
N ILE A 80 8.11 13.03 23.54
CA ILE A 80 9.53 13.10 23.17
C ILE A 80 9.75 12.86 21.68
N VAL A 81 9.17 11.80 21.11
CA VAL A 81 9.34 11.52 19.68
C VAL A 81 8.71 12.60 18.83
N SER A 82 7.56 13.14 19.20
CA SER A 82 6.88 14.21 18.45
C SER A 82 7.68 15.50 18.40
N GLN A 83 8.27 15.93 19.53
CA GLN A 83 9.16 17.09 19.58
C GLN A 83 10.43 16.88 18.75
N LYS A 84 11.07 15.71 18.87
CA LYS A 84 12.25 15.34 18.08
C LYS A 84 11.93 15.26 16.58
N PHE A 85 10.77 14.71 16.23
CA PHE A 85 10.29 14.61 14.88
C PHE A 85 10.00 16.00 14.29
N ARG A 86 9.35 16.89 15.05
CA ARG A 86 9.15 18.27 14.65
C ARG A 86 10.47 18.96 14.34
N LYS A 87 11.44 18.87 15.28
CA LYS A 87 12.77 19.43 15.08
C LYS A 87 13.45 18.87 13.84
N TYR A 88 13.36 17.56 13.63
CA TYR A 88 13.90 16.90 12.44
C TYR A 88 13.28 17.46 11.15
N CYS A 89 11.95 17.58 11.10
CA CYS A 89 11.24 18.15 9.95
C CYS A 89 11.64 19.61 9.69
N ASP A 90 11.89 20.39 10.75
CA ASP A 90 12.32 21.76 10.62
C ASP A 90 13.76 21.87 10.09
N GLU A 91 14.68 21.06 10.59
CA GLU A 91 16.10 21.02 10.17
C GLU A 91 16.28 20.53 8.72
N HIS A 92 15.43 19.61 8.27
CA HIS A 92 15.50 19.02 6.92
C HIS A 92 14.52 19.63 5.93
N HIS A 93 13.77 20.68 6.33
CA HIS A 93 12.80 21.40 5.49
C HIS A 93 11.75 20.48 4.84
N ILE A 94 11.24 19.50 5.59
CA ILE A 94 10.21 18.57 5.13
C ILE A 94 8.88 18.77 5.85
N TYR A 95 7.80 18.36 5.19
CA TYR A 95 6.48 18.21 5.77
C TYR A 95 6.20 16.74 6.05
N PRO A 96 5.80 16.38 7.27
CA PRO A 96 5.51 14.98 7.58
C PRO A 96 4.24 14.49 6.88
N ILE A 97 4.35 13.25 6.36
CA ILE A 97 3.24 12.42 5.89
C ILE A 97 3.32 11.14 6.68
N LEU A 98 2.33 10.89 7.54
CA LEU A 98 2.22 9.63 8.27
C LEU A 98 1.26 8.70 7.52
N ARG A 99 1.61 7.42 7.37
CA ARG A 99 0.77 6.39 6.72
C ARG A 99 0.58 5.18 7.63
N GLY A 100 -0.47 4.41 7.39
CA GLY A 100 -0.71 3.14 8.09
C GLY A 100 -1.29 3.29 9.49
N LEU A 101 -2.00 4.38 9.79
CA LEU A 101 -2.68 4.56 11.08
C LEU A 101 -4.05 3.88 11.08
N ASN A 102 -4.40 3.20 12.17
CA ASN A 102 -5.80 2.90 12.45
C ASN A 102 -6.50 4.14 13.06
N GLU A 103 -7.82 4.07 13.23
CA GLU A 103 -8.60 5.21 13.72
C GLU A 103 -8.16 5.67 15.12
N LYS A 104 -7.88 4.73 16.02
CA LYS A 104 -7.44 5.04 17.39
C LYS A 104 -6.10 5.77 17.42
N MET A 105 -5.11 5.27 16.70
CA MET A 105 -3.80 5.92 16.58
C MET A 105 -3.91 7.30 15.93
N LYS A 106 -4.68 7.40 14.86
CA LYS A 106 -4.96 8.68 14.18
C LYS A 106 -5.49 9.72 15.18
N ASN A 107 -6.56 9.38 15.90
CA ASN A 107 -7.19 10.30 16.85
C ASN A 107 -6.24 10.67 18.00
N TYR A 108 -5.47 9.69 18.48
CA TYR A 108 -4.49 9.90 19.55
C TYR A 108 -3.35 10.83 19.10
N ILE A 109 -2.75 10.60 17.94
CA ILE A 109 -1.67 11.43 17.41
C ILE A 109 -2.17 12.84 17.08
N MET A 110 -3.33 12.99 16.46
CA MET A 110 -3.89 14.31 16.16
C MET A 110 -4.12 15.15 17.43
N LYS A 111 -4.52 14.51 18.52
CA LYS A 111 -4.75 15.18 19.80
C LYS A 111 -3.44 15.50 20.53
N GLU A 112 -2.59 14.49 20.74
CA GLU A 112 -1.41 14.64 21.60
C GLU A 112 -0.25 15.39 20.90
N CYS A 113 -0.27 15.45 19.56
CA CYS A 113 0.77 16.13 18.77
C CYS A 113 0.29 17.47 18.15
N GLU A 114 -0.89 17.97 18.50
CA GLU A 114 -1.46 19.21 17.94
C GLU A 114 -0.54 20.43 18.11
N HIS A 115 0.24 20.47 19.18
CA HIS A 115 1.21 21.53 19.44
C HIS A 115 2.47 21.44 18.55
N CYS A 116 2.70 20.28 17.89
CA CYS A 116 3.81 20.07 17.00
C CYS A 116 3.40 20.19 15.51
N PHE A 117 2.24 19.64 15.14
CA PHE A 117 1.81 19.53 13.75
C PHE A 117 0.30 19.78 13.61
N GLU A 118 -0.08 20.46 12.55
CA GLU A 118 -1.48 20.59 12.13
C GLU A 118 -1.76 19.59 11.02
N PHE A 119 -2.31 18.42 11.39
CA PHE A 119 -2.59 17.35 10.46
C PHE A 119 -4.03 17.38 9.92
N ILE A 120 -4.17 17.03 8.63
CA ILE A 120 -5.43 16.65 8.01
C ILE A 120 -5.40 15.13 7.79
N SER A 121 -6.49 14.46 8.12
CA SER A 121 -6.61 13.01 7.98
C SER A 121 -7.29 12.65 6.67
N TYR A 122 -6.72 11.68 5.95
CA TYR A 122 -7.29 11.08 4.76
C TYR A 122 -7.34 9.56 4.90
N ARG A 123 -8.45 8.94 4.51
CA ARG A 123 -8.55 7.50 4.37
C ARG A 123 -8.27 7.09 2.94
N ASN A 124 -7.46 6.05 2.76
CA ASN A 124 -7.22 5.44 1.47
C ASN A 124 -7.90 4.06 1.41
N TYR A 125 -9.06 3.99 0.79
CA TYR A 125 -9.83 2.75 0.68
C TYR A 125 -9.14 1.63 -0.10
N ASP A 126 -8.20 1.97 -0.98
CA ASP A 126 -7.47 1.00 -1.80
C ASP A 126 -6.43 0.20 -0.99
N VAL A 127 -6.06 0.72 0.19
CA VAL A 127 -5.08 0.09 1.08
C VAL A 127 -5.69 -0.45 2.37
N ASP A 128 -7.01 -0.39 2.54
CA ASP A 128 -7.68 -1.07 3.65
C ASP A 128 -7.48 -2.58 3.54
N GLU A 129 -7.18 -3.25 4.65
CA GLU A 129 -6.84 -4.67 4.66
C GLU A 129 -8.01 -5.55 5.05
N TYR A 130 -8.10 -6.72 4.43
CA TYR A 130 -9.21 -7.64 4.55
C TYR A 130 -8.99 -8.64 5.70
N LEU A 131 -9.82 -8.55 6.75
CA LEU A 131 -9.81 -9.48 7.87
C LEU A 131 -10.96 -10.49 7.78
N TYR A 132 -10.63 -11.74 8.00
CA TYR A 132 -11.54 -12.87 7.95
C TYR A 132 -11.54 -13.60 9.29
N LEU A 133 -12.70 -14.12 9.71
CA LEU A 133 -12.70 -15.08 10.82
C LEU A 133 -11.93 -16.33 10.41
N SER A 134 -10.96 -16.72 11.22
CA SER A 134 -10.09 -17.87 10.96
C SER A 134 -10.91 -19.15 10.74
N GLU A 135 -11.93 -19.40 11.59
CA GLU A 135 -12.84 -20.53 11.46
C GLU A 135 -13.55 -20.61 10.12
N ASN A 136 -13.86 -19.46 9.52
CA ASN A 136 -14.54 -19.39 8.22
C ASN A 136 -13.62 -19.82 7.07
N LEU A 137 -12.35 -19.41 7.11
CA LEU A 137 -11.38 -19.82 6.08
C LEU A 137 -10.95 -21.26 6.25
N ILE A 138 -10.85 -21.75 7.50
CA ILE A 138 -10.51 -23.14 7.82
C ILE A 138 -11.60 -24.10 7.34
N ASN A 139 -12.86 -23.81 7.69
CA ASN A 139 -13.96 -24.76 7.51
C ASN A 139 -14.76 -24.53 6.23
N LEU A 140 -14.76 -23.32 5.69
CA LEU A 140 -15.57 -22.89 4.53
C LEU A 140 -17.04 -23.28 4.64
N THR A 141 -17.64 -23.22 5.85
CA THR A 141 -19.00 -23.69 6.14
C THR A 141 -20.08 -22.72 5.64
N GLY A 142 -21.27 -23.25 5.38
CA GLY A 142 -22.43 -22.46 4.97
C GLY A 142 -22.52 -22.20 3.47
N LYS A 143 -23.69 -21.68 3.05
CA LYS A 143 -24.02 -21.48 1.62
C LYS A 143 -23.12 -20.44 0.96
N LYS A 144 -22.72 -19.39 1.69
CA LYS A 144 -21.86 -18.31 1.16
C LYS A 144 -20.49 -18.79 0.69
N TYR A 145 -19.96 -19.88 1.26
CA TYR A 145 -18.68 -20.48 0.87
C TYR A 145 -18.81 -21.64 -0.13
N SER A 146 -19.99 -21.94 -0.65
CA SER A 146 -20.22 -23.09 -1.55
C SER A 146 -19.29 -23.06 -2.78
N VAL A 147 -19.09 -21.89 -3.37
CA VAL A 147 -18.18 -21.71 -4.53
C VAL A 147 -16.74 -22.05 -4.15
N LYS A 148 -16.27 -21.59 -2.97
CA LYS A 148 -14.90 -21.86 -2.51
C LYS A 148 -14.69 -23.34 -2.20
N ARG A 149 -15.67 -23.98 -1.56
CA ARG A 149 -15.64 -25.45 -1.35
C ARG A 149 -15.63 -26.21 -2.67
N ASN A 150 -16.39 -25.75 -3.66
CA ASN A 150 -16.41 -26.41 -4.98
C ASN A 150 -15.04 -26.32 -5.65
N HIS A 151 -14.35 -25.16 -5.58
CA HIS A 151 -12.98 -25.04 -6.09
C HIS A 151 -12.00 -25.93 -5.34
N LEU A 152 -12.07 -25.94 -4.00
CA LEU A 152 -11.25 -26.84 -3.18
C LEU A 152 -11.51 -28.31 -3.51
N ASN A 153 -12.77 -28.74 -3.53
CA ASN A 153 -13.16 -30.10 -3.83
C ASN A 153 -12.75 -30.52 -5.27
N LYS A 154 -12.82 -29.58 -6.23
CA LYS A 154 -12.33 -29.83 -7.58
C LYS A 154 -10.83 -30.10 -7.56
N PHE A 155 -10.05 -29.28 -6.84
CA PHE A 155 -8.61 -29.49 -6.69
C PHE A 155 -8.30 -30.87 -6.09
N LEU A 156 -8.90 -31.18 -4.94
CA LEU A 156 -8.70 -32.46 -4.24
C LEU A 156 -9.06 -33.68 -5.09
N LYS A 157 -10.11 -33.57 -5.91
CA LYS A 157 -10.54 -34.64 -6.81
C LYS A 157 -9.66 -34.79 -8.04
N THR A 158 -9.21 -33.66 -8.61
CA THR A 158 -8.42 -33.66 -9.86
C THR A 158 -6.97 -34.05 -9.58
N TYR A 159 -6.44 -33.71 -8.41
CA TYR A 159 -5.03 -33.92 -8.04
C TYR A 159 -4.93 -34.76 -6.74
N PRO A 160 -5.36 -36.03 -6.73
CA PRO A 160 -5.41 -36.82 -5.49
C PRO A 160 -4.02 -37.08 -4.88
N ASN A 161 -2.95 -36.96 -5.66
CA ASN A 161 -1.57 -37.20 -5.24
C ASN A 161 -0.87 -35.89 -4.80
N PHE A 162 -1.62 -34.76 -4.59
CA PHE A 162 -1.02 -33.54 -4.10
C PHE A 162 -0.36 -33.77 -2.72
N GLN A 163 0.68 -32.99 -2.46
CA GLN A 163 1.37 -32.96 -1.18
C GLN A 163 1.36 -31.55 -0.61
N GLU A 164 0.97 -31.41 0.66
CA GLU A 164 1.11 -30.16 1.42
C GLU A 164 2.31 -30.34 2.37
N ARG A 165 3.24 -29.41 2.34
CA ARG A 165 4.42 -29.46 3.21
C ARG A 165 4.98 -28.08 3.53
N ASP A 166 5.83 -28.02 4.54
CA ASP A 166 6.61 -26.82 4.84
C ASP A 166 7.72 -26.60 3.83
N TYR A 167 8.07 -25.33 3.66
CA TYR A 167 9.22 -24.90 2.88
C TYR A 167 10.52 -25.40 3.52
N HIS A 168 11.43 -25.80 2.66
CA HIS A 168 12.83 -26.03 3.00
C HIS A 168 13.70 -25.14 2.12
N PHE A 169 14.86 -24.69 2.62
CA PHE A 169 15.72 -23.76 1.86
C PHE A 169 16.08 -24.25 0.45
N SER A 170 16.15 -25.56 0.23
CA SER A 170 16.33 -26.16 -1.10
C SER A 170 15.18 -25.88 -2.08
N ASP A 171 14.02 -25.39 -1.63
CA ASP A 171 12.89 -25.02 -2.47
C ASP A 171 13.00 -23.61 -3.04
N PHE A 172 13.92 -22.80 -2.53
CA PHE A 172 14.06 -21.41 -2.95
C PHE A 172 14.20 -21.24 -4.47
N PRO A 173 15.04 -22.01 -5.19
CA PRO A 173 15.13 -21.90 -6.65
C PRO A 173 13.81 -22.22 -7.35
N ARG A 174 13.04 -23.19 -6.85
CA ARG A 174 11.75 -23.61 -7.42
C ARG A 174 10.68 -22.55 -7.24
N ILE A 175 10.65 -21.88 -6.06
CA ILE A 175 9.72 -20.76 -5.85
C ILE A 175 10.08 -19.60 -6.77
N LYS A 176 11.36 -19.28 -6.97
CA LYS A 176 11.80 -18.24 -7.88
C LYS A 176 11.38 -18.55 -9.32
N GLU A 177 11.61 -19.76 -9.80
CA GLU A 177 11.18 -20.22 -11.13
C GLU A 177 9.65 -20.15 -11.29
N ALA A 178 8.90 -20.59 -10.27
CA ALA A 178 7.45 -20.50 -10.25
C ALA A 178 6.96 -19.06 -10.36
N LEU A 179 7.57 -18.12 -9.60
CA LEU A 179 7.23 -16.70 -9.67
C LEU A 179 7.53 -16.12 -11.06
N ASP A 180 8.64 -16.50 -11.69
CA ASP A 180 8.98 -16.07 -13.06
C ASP A 180 7.96 -16.56 -14.09
N THR A 181 7.40 -17.74 -13.87
CA THR A 181 6.42 -18.36 -14.76
C THR A 181 4.99 -17.85 -14.50
N TRP A 182 4.58 -17.74 -13.24
CA TRP A 182 3.19 -17.42 -12.87
C TRP A 182 2.87 -15.93 -12.94
N THR A 183 3.89 -15.08 -13.00
CA THR A 183 3.73 -13.64 -12.89
C THR A 183 4.51 -12.92 -13.98
N SER A 184 3.91 -11.88 -14.56
CA SER A 184 4.57 -11.02 -15.54
C SER A 184 4.32 -9.54 -15.23
N GLY A 185 5.37 -8.71 -15.36
CA GLY A 185 5.28 -7.26 -15.19
C GLY A 185 6.15 -6.70 -14.05
N LYS A 186 6.46 -5.40 -14.12
CA LYS A 186 7.44 -4.72 -13.24
C LYS A 186 7.05 -4.68 -11.76
N THR A 187 5.77 -4.61 -11.43
CA THR A 187 5.25 -4.65 -10.04
C THR A 187 5.58 -5.96 -9.36
N LEU A 188 5.59 -7.03 -10.15
CA LEU A 188 5.88 -8.37 -9.70
C LEU A 188 7.37 -8.58 -9.41
N GLU A 189 8.27 -7.81 -9.99
CA GLU A 189 9.70 -7.87 -9.63
C GLU A 189 9.93 -7.41 -8.19
N MET A 190 9.31 -6.31 -7.76
CA MET A 190 9.40 -5.83 -6.37
C MET A 190 8.82 -6.89 -5.40
N GLU A 191 7.68 -7.48 -5.73
CA GLU A 191 7.08 -8.55 -4.91
C GLU A 191 7.96 -9.80 -4.86
N LYS A 192 8.60 -10.19 -5.98
CA LYS A 192 9.58 -11.29 -6.02
C LYS A 192 10.79 -11.03 -5.11
N GLU A 193 11.27 -9.80 -5.11
CA GLU A 193 12.36 -9.38 -4.23
C GLU A 193 11.93 -9.46 -2.77
N ALA A 194 10.75 -8.94 -2.41
CA ALA A 194 10.21 -9.02 -1.06
C ALA A 194 10.01 -10.48 -0.59
N ILE A 195 9.44 -11.34 -1.45
CA ILE A 195 9.30 -12.79 -1.19
C ILE A 195 10.66 -13.43 -0.94
N SER A 196 11.64 -13.14 -1.80
CA SER A 196 12.99 -13.68 -1.67
C SER A 196 13.65 -13.25 -0.37
N HIS A 197 13.44 -11.98 0.04
CA HIS A 197 13.98 -11.43 1.26
C HIS A 197 13.40 -12.14 2.50
N VAL A 198 12.10 -12.40 2.53
CA VAL A 198 11.46 -13.13 3.63
C VAL A 198 11.92 -14.60 3.66
N LEU A 199 11.98 -15.28 2.52
CA LEU A 199 12.37 -16.70 2.46
C LEU A 199 13.79 -16.97 2.95
N ASN A 200 14.70 -16.01 2.75
CA ASN A 200 16.08 -16.09 3.25
C ASN A 200 16.18 -15.93 4.78
N HIS A 201 15.13 -15.39 5.43
CA HIS A 201 15.12 -15.08 6.88
C HIS A 201 13.90 -15.65 7.61
N LEU A 202 13.33 -16.73 7.09
CA LEU A 202 12.02 -17.23 7.52
C LEU A 202 11.98 -17.55 9.03
N GLN A 203 13.06 -18.16 9.56
CA GLN A 203 13.17 -18.55 10.98
C GLN A 203 13.33 -17.32 11.88
N GLU A 204 14.22 -16.40 11.52
CA GLU A 204 14.45 -15.18 12.29
C GLU A 204 13.20 -14.28 12.33
N LEU A 205 12.37 -14.35 11.29
CA LEU A 205 11.12 -13.58 11.19
C LEU A 205 9.93 -14.23 11.91
N ASP A 206 10.06 -15.43 12.50
CA ASP A 206 8.95 -16.25 13.00
C ASP A 206 7.86 -16.42 11.93
N ALA A 207 8.26 -16.55 10.66
CA ALA A 207 7.38 -16.71 9.53
C ALA A 207 7.37 -18.17 9.06
N PHE A 208 6.31 -18.54 8.38
CA PHE A 208 6.19 -19.84 7.74
C PHE A 208 6.02 -19.67 6.22
N CYS A 209 6.34 -20.74 5.48
CA CYS A 209 5.98 -20.86 4.09
C CYS A 209 5.39 -22.25 3.85
N ASN A 210 4.13 -22.29 3.45
CA ASN A 210 3.38 -23.51 3.11
C ASN A 210 3.43 -23.75 1.62
N LEU A 211 3.73 -24.97 1.20
CA LEU A 211 3.82 -25.38 -0.21
C LEU A 211 2.77 -26.43 -0.56
N ILE A 212 2.24 -26.36 -1.76
CA ILE A 212 1.46 -27.43 -2.38
C ILE A 212 2.17 -27.89 -3.66
N GLU A 213 2.35 -29.19 -3.77
CA GLU A 213 2.93 -29.85 -4.95
C GLU A 213 1.95 -30.86 -5.53
N VAL A 214 1.98 -31.01 -6.85
CA VAL A 214 1.27 -32.06 -7.60
C VAL A 214 2.30 -32.75 -8.47
N ASP A 215 2.47 -34.05 -8.30
CA ASP A 215 3.43 -34.90 -9.04
C ASP A 215 4.86 -34.26 -9.02
N HIS A 216 5.30 -33.80 -7.84
CA HIS A 216 6.57 -33.12 -7.59
C HIS A 216 6.71 -31.72 -8.23
N VAL A 217 5.68 -31.17 -8.85
CA VAL A 217 5.67 -29.79 -9.37
C VAL A 217 5.09 -28.86 -8.31
N LEU A 218 5.78 -27.77 -8.00
CA LEU A 218 5.25 -26.72 -7.13
C LEU A 218 4.09 -26.01 -7.84
N VAL A 219 2.89 -26.04 -7.22
CA VAL A 219 1.67 -25.46 -7.81
C VAL A 219 1.08 -24.31 -7.00
N ALA A 220 1.43 -24.19 -5.72
CA ALA A 220 1.02 -23.05 -4.91
C ALA A 220 1.92 -22.91 -3.68
N PHE A 221 2.01 -21.67 -3.17
CA PHE A 221 2.62 -21.41 -1.87
C PHE A 221 1.95 -20.23 -1.16
N ALA A 222 2.09 -20.19 0.17
CA ALA A 222 1.69 -19.07 0.99
C ALA A 222 2.74 -18.81 2.06
N ILE A 223 3.09 -17.53 2.26
CA ILE A 223 4.00 -17.06 3.31
C ILE A 223 3.19 -16.23 4.29
N GLY A 224 3.39 -16.45 5.59
CA GLY A 224 2.69 -15.71 6.62
C GLY A 224 3.38 -15.78 7.98
N THR A 225 2.80 -15.06 8.93
CA THR A 225 3.23 -15.00 10.32
C THR A 225 2.03 -14.78 11.25
N ILE A 226 2.22 -14.85 12.54
CA ILE A 226 1.24 -14.42 13.54
C ILE A 226 1.77 -13.15 14.20
N THR A 227 1.00 -12.07 14.15
CA THR A 227 1.37 -10.79 14.74
C THR A 227 1.36 -10.85 16.27
N LYS A 228 2.00 -9.90 16.95
CA LYS A 228 1.96 -9.80 18.43
C LYS A 228 0.54 -9.53 18.96
N ASN A 229 -0.36 -9.02 18.15
CA ASN A 229 -1.79 -8.86 18.47
C ASN A 229 -2.62 -10.11 18.15
N HIS A 230 -2.00 -11.25 17.94
CA HIS A 230 -2.63 -12.54 17.65
C HIS A 230 -3.54 -12.52 16.39
N VAL A 231 -3.16 -11.76 15.38
CA VAL A 231 -3.77 -11.78 14.04
C VAL A 231 -2.88 -12.64 13.14
N GLY A 232 -3.46 -13.62 12.45
CA GLY A 232 -2.76 -14.33 11.40
C GLY A 232 -2.55 -13.40 10.20
N LEU A 233 -1.33 -13.26 9.71
CA LEU A 233 -1.02 -12.40 8.58
C LEU A 233 -0.53 -13.24 7.41
N VAL A 234 -1.25 -13.21 6.29
CA VAL A 234 -0.82 -13.76 5.01
C VAL A 234 -0.10 -12.67 4.23
N LEU A 235 1.23 -12.76 4.17
CA LEU A 235 2.08 -11.80 3.47
C LEU A 235 2.02 -12.01 1.95
N PHE A 236 2.16 -13.26 1.51
CA PHE A 236 2.15 -13.61 0.10
C PHE A 236 1.37 -14.91 -0.11
N GLU A 237 0.54 -14.96 -1.13
CA GLU A 237 -0.21 -16.15 -1.53
C GLU A 237 -0.22 -16.24 -3.06
N LYS A 238 0.36 -17.29 -3.62
CA LYS A 238 0.50 -17.50 -5.07
C LYS A 238 0.12 -18.92 -5.46
N ALA A 239 -0.47 -19.05 -6.64
CA ALA A 239 -0.77 -20.36 -7.23
C ALA A 239 -0.70 -20.28 -8.75
N ASP A 240 -0.32 -21.40 -9.38
CA ASP A 240 -0.39 -21.58 -10.82
C ASP A 240 -1.86 -21.68 -11.26
N LEU A 241 -2.27 -20.79 -12.15
CA LEU A 241 -3.63 -20.76 -12.70
C LEU A 241 -3.98 -21.96 -13.59
N ASN A 242 -2.98 -22.73 -14.04
CA ASN A 242 -3.20 -23.96 -14.79
C ASN A 242 -3.71 -25.10 -13.91
N TYR A 243 -3.61 -24.96 -12.57
CA TYR A 243 -4.12 -25.95 -11.61
C TYR A 243 -5.42 -25.47 -11.00
N ASP A 244 -6.52 -25.92 -11.53
CA ASP A 244 -7.87 -25.56 -11.09
C ASP A 244 -8.09 -25.76 -9.59
N GLY A 245 -8.42 -24.68 -8.88
CA GLY A 245 -8.68 -24.68 -7.44
C GLY A 245 -7.44 -24.55 -6.54
N ALA A 246 -6.24 -24.44 -7.09
CA ALA A 246 -4.99 -24.33 -6.31
C ALA A 246 -5.00 -23.14 -5.33
N TYR A 247 -5.52 -21.95 -5.72
CA TYR A 247 -5.70 -20.84 -4.79
C TYR A 247 -6.65 -21.15 -3.64
N ALA A 248 -7.74 -21.90 -3.88
CA ALA A 248 -8.65 -22.28 -2.80
C ALA A 248 -8.02 -23.31 -1.87
N ALA A 249 -7.20 -24.21 -2.43
CA ALA A 249 -6.47 -25.21 -1.66
C ALA A 249 -5.42 -24.57 -0.76
N ILE A 250 -4.52 -23.75 -1.31
CA ILE A 250 -3.45 -23.13 -0.51
C ILE A 250 -4.03 -22.22 0.58
N ASN A 251 -5.08 -21.45 0.29
CA ASN A 251 -5.73 -20.58 1.27
C ASN A 251 -6.30 -21.39 2.45
N GLN A 252 -7.12 -22.41 2.16
CA GLN A 252 -7.76 -23.20 3.21
C GLN A 252 -6.76 -24.06 4.01
N MET A 253 -5.79 -24.67 3.34
CA MET A 253 -4.78 -25.51 3.98
C MET A 253 -3.86 -24.68 4.86
N THR A 254 -3.40 -23.51 4.38
CA THR A 254 -2.60 -22.58 5.19
C THR A 254 -3.38 -22.09 6.41
N ALA A 255 -4.65 -21.69 6.24
CA ALA A 255 -5.49 -21.28 7.35
C ALA A 255 -5.63 -22.40 8.39
N LYS A 256 -5.86 -23.64 7.93
CA LYS A 256 -6.02 -24.81 8.79
C LYS A 256 -4.73 -25.21 9.51
N LYS A 257 -3.58 -25.07 8.85
CA LYS A 257 -2.30 -25.52 9.41
C LYS A 257 -1.72 -24.52 10.40
N TYR A 258 -1.76 -23.22 10.11
CA TYR A 258 -1.01 -22.22 10.86
C TYR A 258 -1.88 -21.24 11.66
N PHE A 259 -3.17 -21.10 11.34
CA PHE A 259 -4.01 -20.06 11.93
C PHE A 259 -5.17 -20.57 12.80
N GLN A 260 -5.12 -21.82 13.30
CA GLN A 260 -6.16 -22.36 14.18
C GLN A 260 -6.26 -21.61 15.52
N GLY A 261 -5.16 -21.03 16.00
CA GLY A 261 -5.08 -20.35 17.30
C GLY A 261 -5.46 -18.87 17.26
N VAL A 262 -5.75 -18.30 16.07
CA VAL A 262 -6.06 -16.88 15.95
C VAL A 262 -7.53 -16.66 15.61
N LYS A 263 -8.09 -15.53 16.04
CA LYS A 263 -9.49 -15.16 15.74
C LYS A 263 -9.61 -14.65 14.31
N PHE A 264 -8.69 -13.82 13.88
CA PHE A 264 -8.72 -13.19 12.58
C PHE A 264 -7.49 -13.54 11.73
N ILE A 265 -7.71 -13.63 10.43
CA ILE A 265 -6.66 -13.73 9.42
C ILE A 265 -6.75 -12.48 8.54
N ASN A 266 -5.68 -11.70 8.51
CA ASN A 266 -5.47 -10.59 7.62
C ASN A 266 -4.82 -11.10 6.32
N ARG A 267 -5.43 -10.77 5.16
CA ARG A 267 -4.91 -11.11 3.83
C ARG A 267 -4.53 -9.86 3.04
N GLN A 268 -4.16 -8.81 3.73
CA GLN A 268 -3.73 -7.52 3.19
C GLN A 268 -4.75 -6.82 2.28
N GLU A 269 -4.35 -5.73 1.63
CA GLU A 269 -5.18 -4.86 0.78
C GLU A 269 -5.37 -5.39 -0.64
N ASP A 270 -6.25 -4.74 -1.41
CA ASP A 270 -6.47 -5.02 -2.84
C ASP A 270 -5.78 -4.03 -3.78
N MET A 271 -5.11 -3.02 -3.24
CA MET A 271 -4.40 -1.97 -3.98
C MET A 271 -5.28 -1.23 -5.02
N GLY A 272 -6.60 -1.28 -4.86
CA GLY A 272 -7.56 -0.73 -5.83
C GLY A 272 -7.68 -1.56 -7.12
N ILE A 273 -7.14 -2.80 -7.17
CA ILE A 273 -7.22 -3.69 -8.33
C ILE A 273 -8.57 -4.41 -8.33
N PRO A 274 -9.46 -4.18 -9.33
CA PRO A 274 -10.84 -4.68 -9.30
C PRO A 274 -10.96 -6.21 -9.17
N ASN A 275 -10.11 -6.96 -9.88
CA ASN A 275 -10.13 -8.42 -9.82
C ASN A 275 -9.64 -8.95 -8.46
N LEU A 276 -8.64 -8.31 -7.86
CA LEU A 276 -8.14 -8.67 -6.53
C LEU A 276 -9.20 -8.34 -5.46
N LYS A 277 -9.82 -7.16 -5.54
CA LYS A 277 -10.97 -6.78 -4.71
C LYS A 277 -12.09 -7.82 -4.78
N LYS A 278 -12.50 -8.19 -6.00
CA LYS A 278 -13.52 -9.22 -6.21
C LYS A 278 -13.11 -10.57 -5.60
N ALA A 279 -11.86 -10.98 -5.76
CA ALA A 279 -11.33 -12.21 -5.18
C ALA A 279 -11.39 -12.18 -3.65
N LYS A 280 -10.92 -11.10 -3.02
CA LYS A 280 -10.93 -10.93 -1.56
C LYS A 280 -12.35 -10.85 -1.00
N MET A 281 -13.23 -10.03 -1.58
CA MET A 281 -14.64 -9.92 -1.19
C MET A 281 -15.40 -11.25 -1.31
N SER A 282 -15.01 -12.12 -2.25
CA SER A 282 -15.66 -13.43 -2.44
C SER A 282 -15.41 -14.44 -1.30
N TYR A 283 -14.51 -14.13 -0.37
CA TYR A 283 -14.30 -14.87 0.88
C TYR A 283 -15.06 -14.27 2.08
N HIS A 284 -15.89 -13.26 1.85
CA HIS A 284 -16.75 -12.62 2.85
C HIS A 284 -15.97 -12.15 4.09
N PRO A 285 -15.15 -11.11 3.96
CA PRO A 285 -14.38 -10.56 5.07
C PRO A 285 -15.32 -10.19 6.23
N HIS A 286 -14.85 -10.35 7.45
CA HIS A 286 -15.58 -9.96 8.65
C HIS A 286 -15.62 -8.43 8.77
N HIS A 287 -14.45 -7.78 8.55
CA HIS A 287 -14.32 -6.33 8.51
C HIS A 287 -13.05 -5.96 7.73
N LEU A 288 -12.83 -4.67 7.54
CA LEU A 288 -11.60 -4.11 7.01
C LEU A 288 -10.80 -3.45 8.13
N ALA A 289 -9.49 -3.67 8.17
CA ALA A 289 -8.59 -2.82 8.92
C ALA A 289 -8.43 -1.51 8.14
N GLU A 290 -9.13 -0.48 8.58
CA GLU A 290 -9.12 0.84 7.97
C GLU A 290 -7.78 1.51 8.17
N LYS A 291 -7.22 2.09 7.09
CA LYS A 291 -5.93 2.77 7.13
C LYS A 291 -6.06 4.24 6.77
N TYR A 292 -5.49 5.06 7.64
CA TYR A 292 -5.48 6.51 7.52
C TYR A 292 -4.07 7.04 7.26
N SER A 293 -4.00 8.16 6.55
CA SER A 293 -2.81 8.98 6.42
C SER A 293 -3.05 10.32 7.10
N LEU A 294 -2.04 10.83 7.80
CA LEU A 294 -2.02 12.18 8.33
C LEU A 294 -1.05 13.02 7.50
N ILE A 295 -1.56 14.10 6.94
CA ILE A 295 -0.81 15.01 6.07
C ILE A 295 -0.71 16.37 6.75
N GLU A 296 0.46 16.92 6.86
CA GLU A 296 0.67 18.29 7.36
C GLU A 296 -0.12 19.29 6.49
N LYS A 297 -0.99 20.06 7.09
CA LYS A 297 -1.96 20.98 6.43
C LYS A 297 -1.28 21.93 5.45
N ARG A 298 -0.09 22.39 5.77
CA ARG A 298 0.67 23.30 4.89
C ARG A 298 0.96 22.72 3.50
N ILE A 299 1.00 21.38 3.34
CA ILE A 299 1.09 20.75 2.01
C ILE A 299 -0.12 21.13 1.16
N ILE A 300 -1.31 21.11 1.75
CA ILE A 300 -2.56 21.43 1.05
C ILE A 300 -2.57 22.91 0.62
N GLU A 301 -2.15 23.79 1.51
CA GLU A 301 -2.01 25.22 1.22
C GLU A 301 -1.00 25.49 0.09
N LYS A 302 0.11 24.74 0.06
CA LYS A 302 1.11 24.84 -1.00
C LYS A 302 0.64 24.24 -2.33
N LEU A 303 -0.13 23.16 -2.32
CA LEU A 303 -0.78 22.61 -3.52
C LEU A 303 -1.75 23.65 -4.14
N ARG A 304 -2.55 24.30 -3.30
CA ARG A 304 -3.42 25.40 -3.73
C ARG A 304 -2.62 26.54 -4.36
N LEU A 305 -1.59 27.01 -3.67
CA LEU A 305 -0.74 28.09 -4.18
C LEU A 305 -0.09 27.74 -5.52
N LEU A 306 0.37 26.48 -5.68
CA LEU A 306 0.90 26.00 -6.96
C LEU A 306 -0.15 26.05 -8.06
N TYR A 307 -1.40 25.66 -7.78
CA TYR A 307 -2.52 25.74 -8.73
C TYR A 307 -2.79 27.20 -9.12
N GLU A 308 -3.03 28.09 -8.17
CA GLU A 308 -3.32 29.49 -8.41
C GLU A 308 -2.20 30.20 -9.20
N THR A 309 -0.93 29.84 -8.94
CA THR A 309 0.23 30.41 -9.64
C THR A 309 0.30 30.00 -11.12
N ASN A 310 -0.07 28.76 -11.44
CA ASN A 310 0.10 28.22 -12.80
C ASN A 310 -1.16 28.32 -13.67
N PHE A 311 -2.33 28.55 -13.05
CA PHE A 311 -3.62 28.61 -13.75
C PHE A 311 -4.38 29.93 -13.40
N PRO A 312 -3.76 31.11 -13.56
CA PRO A 312 -4.38 32.37 -13.18
C PRO A 312 -5.59 32.74 -14.07
N GLU A 313 -5.68 32.13 -15.25
CA GLU A 313 -6.75 32.35 -16.21
C GLU A 313 -8.04 31.58 -15.90
N ASP A 314 -7.96 30.56 -15.07
CA ASP A 314 -9.12 29.70 -14.76
C ASP A 314 -10.21 30.46 -13.98
N LYS A 315 -9.88 31.61 -13.38
CA LYS A 315 -10.81 32.54 -12.68
C LYS A 315 -11.81 31.82 -11.78
N GLU A 316 -11.41 30.69 -11.22
CA GLU A 316 -12.25 29.98 -10.28
C GLU A 316 -12.52 30.85 -9.05
N PRO A 317 -13.79 30.95 -8.58
CA PRO A 317 -14.08 31.68 -7.37
C PRO A 317 -13.28 31.17 -6.19
N SER A 318 -12.73 32.05 -5.35
CA SER A 318 -11.98 31.66 -4.15
C SER A 318 -12.75 30.66 -3.29
N GLN A 319 -14.07 30.82 -3.19
CA GLN A 319 -14.96 29.92 -2.47
C GLN A 319 -14.95 28.48 -3.03
N TYR A 320 -14.82 28.32 -4.36
CA TYR A 320 -14.70 27.02 -4.98
C TYR A 320 -13.36 26.38 -4.69
N LEU A 321 -12.27 27.14 -4.75
CA LEU A 321 -10.94 26.66 -4.38
C LEU A 321 -10.86 26.28 -2.90
N ASP A 322 -11.46 27.09 -2.02
CA ASP A 322 -11.58 26.78 -0.60
C ASP A 322 -12.28 25.42 -0.40
N TYR A 323 -13.48 25.27 -1.03
CA TYR A 323 -14.24 24.04 -0.95
C TYR A 323 -13.47 22.84 -1.53
N TYR A 324 -12.80 23.03 -2.70
CA TYR A 324 -12.06 21.94 -3.32
C TYR A 324 -10.89 21.49 -2.45
N PHE A 325 -10.02 22.40 -2.04
CA PHE A 325 -8.80 22.06 -1.31
C PHE A 325 -9.05 21.63 0.14
N GLN A 326 -10.10 22.13 0.78
CA GLN A 326 -10.41 21.82 2.17
C GLN A 326 -11.33 20.60 2.31
N GLU A 327 -12.30 20.42 1.39
CA GLU A 327 -13.37 19.45 1.57
C GLU A 327 -13.37 18.30 0.54
N LYS A 328 -12.94 18.56 -0.71
CA LYS A 328 -13.13 17.61 -1.82
C LYS A 328 -11.85 16.94 -2.29
N MET A 329 -10.71 17.59 -2.11
CA MET A 329 -9.45 17.04 -2.57
C MET A 329 -9.13 15.74 -1.83
N ASN A 330 -8.84 14.71 -2.58
CA ASN A 330 -8.28 13.47 -2.05
C ASN A 330 -6.77 13.45 -2.35
N ILE A 331 -5.95 13.56 -1.33
CA ILE A 331 -4.50 13.61 -1.49
C ILE A 331 -3.92 12.38 -2.20
N HIS A 332 -4.58 11.21 -2.08
CA HIS A 332 -4.17 9.98 -2.77
C HIS A 332 -4.38 10.02 -4.30
N GLN A 333 -5.05 11.07 -4.80
CA GLN A 333 -5.19 11.36 -6.24
C GLN A 333 -4.19 12.41 -6.71
N VAL A 334 -3.28 12.85 -5.86
CA VAL A 334 -2.30 13.91 -6.16
C VAL A 334 -0.90 13.32 -6.07
N THR A 335 -0.15 13.44 -7.15
CA THR A 335 1.31 13.18 -7.13
C THR A 335 2.01 14.53 -7.06
N PHE A 336 2.90 14.72 -6.10
CA PHE A 336 3.57 16.01 -5.91
C PHE A 336 5.01 15.84 -5.43
N LEU A 337 5.83 16.84 -5.69
CA LEU A 337 7.22 16.94 -5.23
C LEU A 337 7.36 18.11 -4.28
N VAL A 338 7.97 17.87 -3.14
CA VAL A 338 8.32 18.89 -2.16
C VAL A 338 9.83 19.08 -2.14
N GLN A 339 10.27 20.33 -2.18
CA GLN A 339 11.67 20.72 -1.96
C GLN A 339 11.69 21.96 -1.06
N GLU A 340 12.49 21.93 0.00
CA GLU A 340 12.63 23.05 0.95
C GLU A 340 11.29 23.64 1.42
N ARG A 341 10.34 22.75 1.75
CA ARG A 341 8.96 23.09 2.15
C ARG A 341 8.14 23.83 1.07
N GLU A 342 8.54 23.77 -0.17
CA GLU A 342 7.69 24.18 -1.28
C GLU A 342 7.19 22.96 -2.05
N VAL A 343 5.92 22.96 -2.41
CA VAL A 343 5.40 22.02 -3.42
C VAL A 343 5.81 22.60 -4.76
N ILE A 344 6.86 22.03 -5.34
CA ILE A 344 7.49 22.56 -6.56
C ILE A 344 6.83 22.08 -7.84
N SER A 345 6.18 20.93 -7.79
CA SER A 345 5.48 20.35 -8.94
C SER A 345 4.40 19.40 -8.45
N ALA A 346 3.24 19.39 -9.10
CA ALA A 346 2.15 18.48 -8.79
C ALA A 346 1.31 18.16 -10.03
N LEU A 347 0.62 17.03 -9.99
CA LEU A 347 -0.45 16.68 -10.91
C LEU A 347 -1.56 15.93 -10.16
N TYR A 348 -2.79 16.04 -10.70
CA TYR A 348 -3.96 15.38 -10.15
C TYR A 348 -4.40 14.27 -11.10
N CYS A 349 -4.72 13.10 -10.55
CA CYS A 349 -5.13 11.92 -11.31
C CYS A 349 -6.52 11.48 -10.85
N PHE A 350 -7.56 11.99 -11.51
CA PHE A 350 -8.95 11.72 -11.13
C PHE A 350 -9.44 10.40 -11.69
N PRO A 351 -9.98 9.50 -10.87
CA PRO A 351 -10.54 8.24 -11.34
C PRO A 351 -11.74 8.53 -12.28
N ARG A 352 -11.73 7.91 -13.43
CA ARG A 352 -12.80 7.99 -14.43
C ARG A 352 -12.96 6.62 -15.09
N THR A 353 -14.14 6.41 -15.66
CA THR A 353 -14.45 5.20 -16.43
C THR A 353 -14.79 5.60 -17.85
N LEU A 354 -14.03 5.08 -18.80
CA LEU A 354 -14.33 5.17 -20.21
C LEU A 354 -15.33 4.08 -20.58
N LYS A 355 -16.48 4.49 -21.12
CA LYS A 355 -17.47 3.56 -21.67
C LYS A 355 -17.36 3.54 -23.19
N PHE A 356 -17.13 2.36 -23.73
CA PHE A 356 -17.07 2.15 -25.16
C PHE A 356 -17.90 0.90 -25.53
N ASN A 357 -19.04 1.10 -26.21
CA ASN A 357 -20.04 0.08 -26.44
C ASN A 357 -20.45 -0.61 -25.11
N GLN A 358 -20.25 -1.93 -25.05
CA GLN A 358 -20.52 -2.76 -23.86
C GLN A 358 -19.35 -2.83 -22.87
N PHE A 359 -18.21 -2.24 -23.21
CA PHE A 359 -17.00 -2.28 -22.39
C PHE A 359 -16.92 -1.04 -21.49
N SER A 360 -16.47 -1.27 -20.27
CA SER A 360 -16.13 -0.23 -19.31
C SER A 360 -14.67 -0.43 -18.90
N LEU A 361 -13.86 0.60 -19.08
CA LEU A 361 -12.43 0.56 -18.74
C LEU A 361 -12.14 1.67 -17.74
N GLU A 362 -11.33 1.38 -16.74
CA GLU A 362 -10.73 2.43 -15.93
C GLU A 362 -9.82 3.28 -16.79
N CYS A 363 -10.05 4.57 -16.77
CA CYS A 363 -9.31 5.52 -17.56
C CYS A 363 -9.22 6.85 -16.80
N PRO A 364 -8.36 6.94 -15.78
CA PRO A 364 -8.21 8.15 -15.01
C PRO A 364 -7.74 9.31 -15.87
N VAL A 365 -8.08 10.53 -15.43
CA VAL A 365 -7.76 11.77 -16.13
C VAL A 365 -6.70 12.52 -15.33
N ILE A 366 -5.54 12.76 -15.94
CA ILE A 366 -4.54 13.68 -15.43
C ILE A 366 -5.00 15.11 -15.69
N SER A 367 -4.97 15.92 -14.64
CA SER A 367 -5.38 17.32 -14.67
C SER A 367 -4.45 18.18 -13.84
N ALA A 368 -4.51 19.50 -14.05
CA ALA A 368 -3.78 20.51 -13.28
C ALA A 368 -2.30 20.17 -13.04
N ALA A 369 -1.64 19.64 -14.08
CA ALA A 369 -0.21 19.32 -14.02
C ALA A 369 0.61 20.61 -14.11
N ALA A 370 1.31 20.93 -13.03
CA ALA A 370 2.01 22.21 -12.88
C ALA A 370 3.41 22.03 -12.26
N THR A 371 4.31 22.94 -12.62
CA THR A 371 5.63 23.08 -11.99
C THR A 371 5.89 24.58 -11.79
N LEU A 372 6.31 24.98 -10.59
CA LEU A 372 6.65 26.38 -10.31
C LEU A 372 7.66 26.91 -11.32
N PRO A 373 7.51 28.16 -11.82
CA PRO A 373 8.36 28.71 -12.88
C PRO A 373 9.86 28.55 -12.64
N LYS A 374 10.34 28.77 -11.42
CA LYS A 374 11.76 28.64 -11.06
C LYS A 374 12.30 27.21 -11.12
N TYR A 375 11.43 26.19 -11.18
CA TYR A 375 11.78 24.77 -11.25
C TYR A 375 11.43 24.12 -12.61
N GLN A 376 10.94 24.88 -13.57
CA GLN A 376 10.68 24.38 -14.92
C GLN A 376 11.97 24.02 -15.66
N ASN A 377 11.85 23.13 -16.65
CA ASN A 377 12.97 22.63 -17.48
C ASN A 377 14.07 21.87 -16.70
N GLN A 378 13.82 21.43 -15.47
CA GLN A 378 14.74 20.67 -14.62
C GLN A 378 14.32 19.20 -14.46
N GLY A 379 13.34 18.72 -15.24
CA GLY A 379 12.93 17.31 -15.26
C GLY A 379 11.91 16.91 -14.19
N TYR A 380 11.47 17.81 -13.31
CA TYR A 380 10.51 17.48 -12.24
C TYR A 380 9.16 16.99 -12.77
N PHE A 381 8.62 17.64 -13.83
CA PHE A 381 7.41 17.19 -14.49
C PHE A 381 7.55 15.76 -15.04
N ARG A 382 8.69 15.44 -15.66
CA ARG A 382 8.97 14.07 -16.11
C ARG A 382 8.97 13.08 -14.94
N LYS A 383 9.58 13.44 -13.83
CA LYS A 383 9.61 12.61 -12.62
C LYS A 383 8.21 12.31 -12.10
N LEU A 384 7.33 13.32 -12.02
CA LEU A 384 5.93 13.15 -11.64
C LEU A 384 5.17 12.21 -12.59
N MET A 385 5.26 12.45 -13.90
CA MET A 385 4.59 11.63 -14.89
C MET A 385 5.01 10.16 -14.83
N MET A 386 6.32 9.91 -14.69
CA MET A 386 6.83 8.53 -14.61
C MET A 386 6.39 7.82 -13.33
N ASP A 387 6.38 8.51 -12.19
CA ASP A 387 5.88 7.97 -10.93
C ASP A 387 4.38 7.67 -11.01
N THR A 388 3.58 8.60 -11.57
CA THR A 388 2.15 8.39 -11.80
C THR A 388 1.90 7.18 -12.69
N PHE A 389 2.66 7.01 -13.77
CA PHE A 389 2.50 5.84 -14.64
C PHE A 389 2.89 4.54 -13.92
N THR A 390 3.90 4.57 -13.07
CA THR A 390 4.26 3.42 -12.26
C THR A 390 3.10 3.04 -11.34
N LYS A 391 2.54 3.99 -10.59
CA LYS A 391 1.37 3.78 -9.72
C LYS A 391 0.15 3.25 -10.48
N LEU A 392 -0.14 3.79 -11.66
CA LEU A 392 -1.25 3.32 -12.51
C LEU A 392 -1.02 1.90 -13.04
N ARG A 393 0.22 1.56 -13.43
CA ARG A 393 0.57 0.17 -13.82
C ARG A 393 0.40 -0.80 -12.66
N MET A 394 0.79 -0.42 -11.46
CA MET A 394 0.60 -1.24 -10.27
C MET A 394 -0.88 -1.57 -10.05
N LYS A 395 -1.76 -0.63 -10.33
CA LYS A 395 -3.22 -0.82 -10.29
C LYS A 395 -3.79 -1.50 -11.54
N MET A 396 -2.94 -1.94 -12.47
CA MET A 396 -3.35 -2.56 -13.75
C MET A 396 -4.28 -1.67 -14.59
N VAL A 397 -4.15 -0.35 -14.47
CA VAL A 397 -4.94 0.62 -15.25
C VAL A 397 -4.45 0.62 -16.70
N PRO A 398 -5.32 0.31 -17.68
CA PRO A 398 -4.89 0.10 -19.06
C PRO A 398 -4.69 1.39 -19.85
N LEU A 399 -5.36 2.47 -19.48
CA LEU A 399 -5.38 3.73 -20.18
C LEU A 399 -5.42 4.92 -19.22
N VAL A 400 -4.82 6.03 -19.62
CA VAL A 400 -4.91 7.32 -18.93
C VAL A 400 -5.17 8.43 -19.96
N MET A 401 -6.00 9.38 -19.61
CA MET A 401 -6.34 10.54 -20.44
C MET A 401 -5.85 11.84 -19.82
N LEU A 402 -5.72 12.87 -20.65
CA LEU A 402 -5.52 14.25 -20.21
C LEU A 402 -6.06 15.23 -21.26
N TYR A 403 -6.26 16.48 -20.85
CA TYR A 403 -6.57 17.59 -21.74
C TYR A 403 -5.33 18.50 -21.80
N PRO A 404 -4.54 18.45 -22.88
CA PRO A 404 -3.28 19.16 -22.97
C PRO A 404 -3.48 20.64 -23.32
N LEU A 405 -2.73 21.53 -22.67
CA LEU A 405 -2.53 22.90 -23.15
C LEU A 405 -1.63 22.91 -24.41
N ASN A 406 -0.62 22.02 -24.42
CA ASN A 406 0.27 21.82 -25.55
C ASN A 406 0.51 20.32 -25.77
N HIS A 407 0.16 19.81 -26.94
CA HIS A 407 0.28 18.39 -27.30
C HIS A 407 1.72 17.89 -27.30
N GLU A 408 2.68 18.72 -27.70
CA GLU A 408 4.08 18.30 -27.86
C GLU A 408 4.69 17.85 -26.53
N ILE A 409 4.29 18.47 -25.42
CA ILE A 409 4.77 18.11 -24.08
C ILE A 409 4.46 16.64 -23.78
N TYR A 410 3.26 16.18 -24.17
CA TYR A 410 2.76 14.84 -23.77
C TYR A 410 3.08 13.74 -24.79
N ARG A 411 3.43 14.09 -26.03
CA ARG A 411 3.89 13.11 -27.04
C ARG A 411 5.11 12.31 -26.57
N HIS A 412 6.04 12.94 -25.87
CA HIS A 412 7.23 12.29 -25.34
C HIS A 412 6.93 11.25 -24.26
N PHE A 413 5.70 11.25 -23.72
CA PHE A 413 5.21 10.26 -22.78
C PHE A 413 4.34 9.16 -23.43
N GLY A 414 4.22 9.17 -24.76
CA GLY A 414 3.44 8.18 -25.51
C GLY A 414 1.96 8.52 -25.67
N PHE A 415 1.54 9.77 -25.36
CA PHE A 415 0.16 10.17 -25.60
C PHE A 415 -0.12 10.41 -27.12
N GLY A 416 -1.24 9.85 -27.57
CA GLY A 416 -1.81 10.13 -28.86
C GLY A 416 -3.08 10.98 -28.76
N VAL A 417 -3.46 11.65 -29.83
CA VAL A 417 -4.71 12.42 -29.89
C VAL A 417 -5.88 11.45 -30.07
N MET A 418 -6.83 11.50 -29.13
CA MET A 418 -8.04 10.68 -29.18
C MET A 418 -9.21 11.46 -29.81
N ASN A 419 -9.36 12.75 -29.49
CA ASN A 419 -10.45 13.59 -29.97
C ASN A 419 -10.04 15.05 -29.97
N TYR A 420 -10.74 15.86 -30.79
CA TYR A 420 -10.60 17.31 -30.83
C TYR A 420 -11.89 17.96 -30.32
N PHE A 421 -11.75 18.88 -29.38
CA PHE A 421 -12.86 19.73 -28.94
C PHE A 421 -12.84 21.03 -29.73
N SER A 422 -13.93 21.34 -30.41
CA SER A 422 -14.12 22.68 -30.99
C SER A 422 -14.78 23.58 -29.95
N LYS A 423 -14.16 24.69 -29.62
CA LYS A 423 -14.79 25.71 -28.79
C LYS A 423 -15.80 26.41 -29.70
N LEU A 424 -17.08 26.20 -29.46
CA LEU A 424 -18.12 27.06 -30.07
C LEU A 424 -17.92 28.45 -29.46
N ILE A 425 -17.39 29.37 -30.26
CA ILE A 425 -17.37 30.79 -29.94
C ILE A 425 -18.80 31.29 -30.19
N PRO A 426 -19.49 31.88 -29.21
CA PRO A 426 -20.82 32.40 -29.37
C PRO A 426 -20.88 33.56 -30.39
#